data_9ce688074a2fbf4a8880c191fe5f7923
#
_entry.id   9ce688074a2fbf4a8880c191fe5f7923
#
_cell.length_a   1.000
_cell.length_b   1.000
_cell.length_c   1.000
_cell.angle_alpha   90.00
_cell.angle_beta   90.00
_cell.angle_gamma   90.00
#
_symmetry.space_group_name_H-M   'P 1'
#
loop_
_entity.id
_entity.type
_entity.pdbx_description
1 polymer ?
#
loop_
_entity_poly.entity_id
_entity_poly.type
_entity_poly.pdbx_seq_one_letter_code
_entity_poly.pdbx_strand_id
1 'polypeptide(L)'
;MREYAIAAIPADGIGPEVIAAGLQALRALERRCGDFRLVVEEFDWGSDYYRRHGAMMPADGLATLKKFDAIYFGAVGAPDVPDHISLWGLRLPICQGFDQYANVRPTKILPGITPPLRDCGPGDLDWVIVRENSEGEYAGHGGRAHRGLPEEVATEVAIFTRVGVTRIMRYAFRLAQARPRRLLTVVTKSNAQRFGMVMWDEIAAEVAAEFPDVTWDKMLVDAMTMRMVLKPASLDTIVATNLHADILSDLAAALAGSLGVAPTANVDPERRYPSMFEPIHGSAFDIAGKGIANPVATFWTAVQMLEHLGEAAAAARLMRAVEKVTATGLLTPDLGGTATTQQVTDAVCTAIHETND
;
A
#
# COMPACT_ATOMS: atom_id res chain seq x y z
N MET A 1 -21.08 -15.88 -13.93
CA MET A 1 -20.02 -14.84 -13.99
C MET A 1 -20.19 -13.98 -12.76
N ARG A 2 -19.17 -13.88 -11.92
CA ARG A 2 -19.18 -13.02 -10.73
C ARG A 2 -19.03 -11.56 -11.17
N GLU A 3 -19.70 -10.64 -10.54
CA GLU A 3 -19.62 -9.22 -10.88
C GLU A 3 -19.22 -8.42 -9.62
N TYR A 4 -18.26 -7.51 -9.78
CA TYR A 4 -17.75 -6.66 -8.72
C TYR A 4 -17.82 -5.20 -9.12
N ALA A 5 -18.38 -4.35 -8.27
CA ALA A 5 -18.40 -2.91 -8.43
C ALA A 5 -17.11 -2.28 -7.90
N ILE A 6 -16.37 -1.58 -8.75
CA ILE A 6 -15.08 -0.98 -8.41
C ILE A 6 -15.17 0.54 -8.55
N ALA A 7 -14.87 1.27 -7.47
CA ALA A 7 -14.68 2.71 -7.52
C ALA A 7 -13.23 3.01 -7.90
N ALA A 8 -13.00 3.58 -9.07
CA ALA A 8 -11.67 4.04 -9.48
C ALA A 8 -11.52 5.53 -9.15
N ILE A 9 -10.50 5.88 -8.38
CA ILE A 9 -10.18 7.26 -8.01
C ILE A 9 -8.74 7.54 -8.47
N PRO A 10 -8.53 7.99 -9.71
CA PRO A 10 -7.20 8.29 -10.24
C PRO A 10 -6.48 9.39 -9.47
N ALA A 11 -7.20 10.39 -9.02
CA ALA A 11 -6.78 11.57 -8.26
C ALA A 11 -5.69 12.40 -8.97
N ASP A 12 -4.45 12.49 -8.43
CA ASP A 12 -3.51 13.54 -8.81
C ASP A 12 -2.26 13.03 -9.54
N GLY A 13 -1.58 13.92 -10.25
CA GLY A 13 -0.26 13.69 -10.84
C GLY A 13 -0.21 12.53 -11.82
N ILE A 14 0.61 11.50 -11.53
CA ILE A 14 0.68 10.27 -12.34
C ILE A 14 -0.50 9.31 -12.11
N GLY A 15 -1.33 9.57 -11.11
CA GLY A 15 -2.48 8.72 -10.77
C GLY A 15 -3.38 8.37 -11.96
N PRO A 16 -3.84 9.33 -12.78
CA PRO A 16 -4.63 9.05 -13.98
C PRO A 16 -3.93 8.11 -14.97
N GLU A 17 -2.61 8.29 -15.18
CA GLU A 17 -1.82 7.48 -16.11
C GLU A 17 -1.70 6.03 -15.62
N VAL A 18 -1.34 5.83 -14.35
CA VAL A 18 -1.13 4.48 -13.81
C VAL A 18 -2.44 3.73 -13.56
N ILE A 19 -3.54 4.42 -13.18
CA ILE A 19 -4.86 3.79 -13.03
C ILE A 19 -5.41 3.36 -14.40
N ALA A 20 -5.26 4.18 -15.44
CA ALA A 20 -5.64 3.79 -16.81
C ALA A 20 -4.89 2.51 -17.26
N ALA A 21 -3.58 2.43 -16.97
CA ALA A 21 -2.77 1.24 -17.21
C ALA A 21 -3.29 0.01 -16.46
N GLY A 22 -3.57 0.18 -15.15
CA GLY A 22 -4.13 -0.88 -14.30
C GLY A 22 -5.49 -1.39 -14.80
N LEU A 23 -6.39 -0.49 -15.18
CA LEU A 23 -7.70 -0.83 -15.74
C LEU A 23 -7.56 -1.55 -17.10
N GLN A 24 -6.59 -1.16 -17.93
CA GLN A 24 -6.32 -1.86 -19.19
C GLN A 24 -5.88 -3.31 -18.95
N ALA A 25 -4.98 -3.55 -17.99
CA ALA A 25 -4.55 -4.90 -17.61
C ALA A 25 -5.70 -5.73 -17.03
N LEU A 26 -6.52 -5.13 -16.14
CA LEU A 26 -7.70 -5.79 -15.56
C LEU A 26 -8.72 -6.19 -16.64
N ARG A 27 -8.98 -5.34 -17.63
CA ARG A 27 -9.85 -5.68 -18.77
C ARG A 27 -9.29 -6.82 -19.65
N ALA A 28 -7.95 -6.87 -19.83
CA ALA A 28 -7.31 -7.99 -20.52
C ALA A 28 -7.48 -9.30 -19.74
N LEU A 29 -7.36 -9.22 -18.42
CA LEU A 29 -7.54 -10.36 -17.52
C LEU A 29 -8.98 -10.88 -17.52
N GLU A 30 -9.99 -9.98 -17.43
CA GLU A 30 -11.42 -10.34 -17.56
C GLU A 30 -11.69 -11.13 -18.84
N ARG A 31 -11.21 -10.63 -19.99
CA ARG A 31 -11.38 -11.31 -21.29
C ARG A 31 -10.70 -12.68 -21.33
N ARG A 32 -9.57 -12.83 -20.64
CA ARG A 32 -8.81 -14.09 -20.63
C ARG A 32 -9.42 -15.13 -19.69
N CYS A 33 -9.90 -14.72 -18.52
CA CYS A 33 -10.49 -15.62 -17.51
C CYS A 33 -11.96 -15.96 -17.85
N GLY A 34 -12.77 -14.95 -18.15
CA GLY A 34 -14.16 -15.12 -18.59
C GLY A 34 -15.17 -15.48 -17.50
N ASP A 35 -14.76 -15.58 -16.24
CA ASP A 35 -15.58 -16.04 -15.11
C ASP A 35 -15.95 -14.93 -14.10
N PHE A 36 -15.33 -13.75 -14.21
CA PHE A 36 -15.67 -12.55 -13.44
C PHE A 36 -15.75 -11.32 -14.34
N ARG A 37 -16.35 -10.24 -13.81
CA ARG A 37 -16.47 -8.92 -14.43
C ARG A 37 -16.27 -7.83 -13.40
N LEU A 38 -15.55 -6.77 -13.76
CA LEU A 38 -15.38 -5.56 -12.97
C LEU A 38 -16.23 -4.43 -13.58
N VAL A 39 -17.22 -3.95 -12.82
CA VAL A 39 -18.01 -2.78 -13.18
C VAL A 39 -17.34 -1.57 -12.55
N VAL A 40 -16.60 -0.82 -13.35
CA VAL A 40 -15.78 0.30 -12.89
C VAL A 40 -16.53 1.61 -13.06
N GLU A 41 -16.61 2.38 -11.99
CA GLU A 41 -17.04 3.79 -11.97
C GLU A 41 -15.85 4.66 -11.59
N GLU A 42 -15.55 5.68 -12.41
CA GLU A 42 -14.43 6.59 -12.16
C GLU A 42 -14.92 7.89 -11.50
N PHE A 43 -14.17 8.35 -10.51
CA PHE A 43 -14.44 9.57 -9.75
C PHE A 43 -13.33 10.59 -9.98
N ASP A 44 -13.70 11.82 -10.30
CA ASP A 44 -12.79 12.95 -10.54
C ASP A 44 -12.34 13.67 -9.25
N TRP A 45 -12.28 12.92 -8.14
CA TRP A 45 -11.89 13.44 -6.83
C TRP A 45 -10.38 13.60 -6.74
N GLY A 46 -9.95 14.63 -6.04
CA GLY A 46 -8.54 14.99 -5.90
C GLY A 46 -8.35 16.49 -5.90
N SER A 47 -7.14 16.94 -6.23
CA SER A 47 -6.76 18.36 -6.20
C SER A 47 -7.51 19.20 -7.23
N ASP A 48 -7.84 18.65 -8.40
CA ASP A 48 -8.66 19.36 -9.40
C ASP A 48 -10.11 19.53 -8.92
N TYR A 49 -10.64 18.55 -8.22
CA TYR A 49 -11.95 18.68 -7.57
C TYR A 49 -11.90 19.74 -6.47
N TYR A 50 -10.81 19.75 -5.66
CA TYR A 50 -10.60 20.75 -4.63
C TYR A 50 -10.57 22.19 -5.18
N ARG A 51 -9.85 22.42 -6.30
CA ARG A 51 -9.80 23.75 -6.94
C ARG A 51 -11.18 24.25 -7.38
N ARG A 52 -12.07 23.34 -7.79
CA ARG A 52 -13.42 23.66 -8.24
C ARG A 52 -14.43 23.82 -7.11
N HIS A 53 -14.28 23.06 -6.03
CA HIS A 53 -15.34 22.87 -5.02
C HIS A 53 -14.89 23.21 -3.58
N GLY A 54 -13.60 23.43 -3.32
CA GLY A 54 -13.08 23.69 -1.98
C GLY A 54 -12.99 22.45 -1.07
N ALA A 55 -13.22 21.25 -1.62
CA ALA A 55 -13.11 19.96 -0.93
C ALA A 55 -12.47 18.95 -1.87
N MET A 56 -11.78 17.93 -1.34
CA MET A 56 -11.11 16.92 -2.15
C MET A 56 -12.07 15.84 -2.69
N MET A 57 -13.25 15.70 -2.09
CA MET A 57 -14.36 14.85 -2.51
C MET A 57 -15.69 15.48 -2.03
N PRO A 58 -16.85 15.04 -2.56
CA PRO A 58 -18.18 15.49 -2.07
C PRO A 58 -18.41 15.10 -0.60
N ALA A 59 -19.29 15.84 0.07
CA ALA A 59 -19.64 15.58 1.46
C ALA A 59 -20.27 14.18 1.68
N ASP A 60 -20.94 13.63 0.67
CA ASP A 60 -21.51 12.27 0.66
C ASP A 60 -20.57 11.21 0.04
N GLY A 61 -19.29 11.56 -0.19
CA GLY A 61 -18.31 10.69 -0.85
C GLY A 61 -18.19 9.32 -0.21
N LEU A 62 -18.13 9.23 1.13
CA LEU A 62 -18.12 7.94 1.83
C LEU A 62 -19.41 7.14 1.62
N ALA A 63 -20.57 7.80 1.64
CA ALA A 63 -21.84 7.11 1.39
C ALA A 63 -21.92 6.58 -0.04
N THR A 64 -21.35 7.30 -1.00
CA THR A 64 -21.21 6.87 -2.39
C THR A 64 -20.30 5.66 -2.51
N LEU A 65 -19.09 5.72 -1.94
CA LEU A 65 -18.10 4.63 -2.00
C LEU A 65 -18.56 3.35 -1.30
N LYS A 66 -19.41 3.45 -0.28
CA LYS A 66 -19.93 2.29 0.45
C LYS A 66 -20.67 1.26 -0.40
N LYS A 67 -21.07 1.64 -1.62
CA LYS A 67 -21.82 0.77 -2.56
C LYS A 67 -20.92 -0.14 -3.40
N PHE A 68 -19.60 0.06 -3.34
CA PHE A 68 -18.62 -0.67 -4.12
C PHE A 68 -18.01 -1.82 -3.33
N ASP A 69 -17.52 -2.83 -4.04
CA ASP A 69 -16.82 -3.98 -3.45
C ASP A 69 -15.36 -3.65 -3.12
N ALA A 70 -14.76 -2.75 -3.90
CA ALA A 70 -13.39 -2.27 -3.68
C ALA A 70 -13.18 -0.86 -4.27
N ILE A 71 -12.16 -0.17 -3.76
CA ILE A 71 -11.71 1.13 -4.26
C ILE A 71 -10.31 0.94 -4.87
N TYR A 72 -10.14 1.37 -6.12
CA TYR A 72 -8.87 1.37 -6.84
C TYR A 72 -8.37 2.80 -6.97
N PHE A 73 -7.35 3.13 -6.18
CA PHE A 73 -6.91 4.50 -5.96
C PHE A 73 -5.54 4.75 -6.61
N GLY A 74 -5.36 5.94 -7.20
CA GLY A 74 -4.11 6.33 -7.85
C GLY A 74 -3.13 6.98 -6.88
N ALA A 75 -3.05 8.31 -6.89
CA ALA A 75 -2.16 9.07 -6.03
C ALA A 75 -2.79 10.42 -5.65
N VAL A 76 -2.46 10.95 -4.48
CA VAL A 76 -3.01 12.22 -3.99
C VAL A 76 -1.90 13.21 -3.63
N GLY A 77 -2.17 14.48 -3.86
CA GLY A 77 -1.30 15.61 -3.57
C GLY A 77 -0.89 16.39 -4.82
N ALA A 78 -0.97 17.70 -4.77
CA ALA A 78 -0.54 18.61 -5.84
C ALA A 78 0.34 19.73 -5.25
N PRO A 79 1.32 20.27 -6.01
CA PRO A 79 2.27 21.25 -5.49
C PRO A 79 1.63 22.54 -4.93
N ASP A 80 0.44 22.89 -5.41
CA ASP A 80 -0.33 24.06 -5.01
C ASP A 80 -1.41 23.78 -3.97
N VAL A 81 -1.59 22.50 -3.56
CA VAL A 81 -2.53 22.08 -2.51
C VAL A 81 -1.74 21.56 -1.32
N PRO A 82 -1.82 22.20 -0.14
CA PRO A 82 -1.09 21.75 1.04
C PRO A 82 -1.39 20.28 1.41
N ASP A 83 -0.37 19.52 1.79
CA ASP A 83 -0.49 18.08 2.10
C ASP A 83 -1.54 17.78 3.20
N HIS A 84 -1.65 18.68 4.19
CA HIS A 84 -2.68 18.55 5.23
C HIS A 84 -4.12 18.77 4.71
N ILE A 85 -4.30 19.29 3.50
CA ILE A 85 -5.61 19.38 2.82
C ILE A 85 -5.79 18.15 1.94
N SER A 86 -4.82 17.83 1.08
CA SER A 86 -4.96 16.76 0.11
C SER A 86 -5.09 15.39 0.79
N LEU A 87 -4.21 15.05 1.72
CA LEU A 87 -4.21 13.77 2.42
C LEU A 87 -5.41 13.64 3.37
N TRP A 88 -5.67 14.68 4.17
CA TRP A 88 -6.76 14.72 5.14
C TRP A 88 -8.14 14.98 4.53
N GLY A 89 -8.20 15.41 3.27
CA GLY A 89 -9.46 15.65 2.56
C GLY A 89 -9.96 14.47 1.72
N LEU A 90 -9.10 13.47 1.43
CA LEU A 90 -9.48 12.35 0.56
C LEU A 90 -9.05 10.99 1.14
N ARG A 91 -7.76 10.70 1.17
CA ARG A 91 -7.26 9.37 1.49
C ARG A 91 -7.55 8.96 2.93
N LEU A 92 -7.18 9.80 3.89
CA LEU A 92 -7.39 9.49 5.31
C LEU A 92 -8.86 9.38 5.71
N PRO A 93 -9.78 10.27 5.27
CA PRO A 93 -11.21 10.08 5.51
C PRO A 93 -11.76 8.76 4.97
N ILE A 94 -11.29 8.28 3.82
CA ILE A 94 -11.70 6.97 3.28
C ILE A 94 -11.18 5.84 4.19
N CYS A 95 -9.89 5.84 4.54
CA CYS A 95 -9.31 4.82 5.40
C CYS A 95 -9.98 4.77 6.78
N GLN A 96 -10.17 5.94 7.40
CA GLN A 96 -10.76 6.04 8.75
C GLN A 96 -12.27 5.77 8.73
N GLY A 97 -13.00 6.34 7.75
CA GLY A 97 -14.45 6.18 7.63
C GLY A 97 -14.88 4.75 7.32
N PHE A 98 -14.02 3.96 6.69
CA PHE A 98 -14.25 2.55 6.38
C PHE A 98 -13.47 1.59 7.29
N ASP A 99 -12.91 2.10 8.38
CA ASP A 99 -12.16 1.30 9.36
C ASP A 99 -11.13 0.35 8.70
N GLN A 100 -10.46 0.83 7.65
CA GLN A 100 -9.42 0.11 6.93
C GLN A 100 -8.14 0.08 7.77
N TYR A 101 -8.20 -0.59 8.92
CA TYR A 101 -7.18 -0.51 9.96
C TYR A 101 -5.91 -1.32 9.66
N ALA A 102 -5.96 -2.23 8.72
CA ALA A 102 -4.80 -3.01 8.29
C ALA A 102 -4.31 -2.50 6.93
N ASN A 103 -3.12 -1.93 6.90
CA ASN A 103 -2.46 -1.57 5.65
C ASN A 103 -1.38 -2.61 5.35
N VAL A 104 -1.47 -3.25 4.19
CA VAL A 104 -0.65 -4.41 3.80
C VAL A 104 0.23 -4.04 2.61
N ARG A 105 1.55 -4.07 2.82
CA ARG A 105 2.57 -3.65 1.86
C ARG A 105 3.55 -4.79 1.57
N PRO A 106 3.25 -5.67 0.60
CA PRO A 106 4.20 -6.69 0.16
C PRO A 106 5.36 -6.02 -0.58
N THR A 107 6.54 -6.54 -0.37
CA THR A 107 7.77 -6.05 -1.00
C THR A 107 8.65 -7.23 -1.36
N LYS A 108 8.99 -7.37 -2.64
CA LYS A 108 9.95 -8.37 -3.13
C LYS A 108 10.73 -7.82 -4.30
N ILE A 109 11.94 -8.34 -4.51
CA ILE A 109 12.70 -8.06 -5.72
C ILE A 109 12.07 -8.86 -6.87
N LEU A 110 11.51 -8.15 -7.85
CA LEU A 110 10.94 -8.79 -9.04
C LEU A 110 12.05 -9.24 -10.00
N PRO A 111 11.85 -10.32 -10.77
CA PRO A 111 12.79 -10.76 -11.80
C PRO A 111 13.15 -9.62 -12.76
N GLY A 112 14.43 -9.46 -13.09
CA GLY A 112 14.94 -8.43 -13.99
C GLY A 112 15.18 -7.06 -13.35
N ILE A 113 14.77 -6.87 -12.09
CA ILE A 113 15.06 -5.63 -11.34
C ILE A 113 16.38 -5.79 -10.58
N THR A 114 17.25 -4.79 -10.69
CA THR A 114 18.52 -4.72 -9.94
C THR A 114 18.29 -3.90 -8.66
N PRO A 115 18.35 -4.52 -7.48
CA PRO A 115 18.23 -3.80 -6.22
C PRO A 115 19.52 -3.03 -5.89
N PRO A 116 19.48 -2.02 -5.01
CA PRO A 116 20.67 -1.31 -4.55
C PRO A 116 21.51 -2.14 -3.58
N LEU A 117 21.00 -3.26 -3.07
CA LEU A 117 21.70 -4.16 -2.16
C LEU A 117 22.72 -4.99 -2.91
N ARG A 118 23.95 -5.10 -2.33
CA ARG A 118 25.00 -5.97 -2.86
C ARG A 118 24.62 -7.45 -2.67
N ASP A 119 24.88 -8.26 -3.69
CA ASP A 119 24.68 -9.72 -3.66
C ASP A 119 23.25 -10.13 -3.24
N CYS A 120 22.25 -9.37 -3.70
CA CYS A 120 20.85 -9.58 -3.39
C CYS A 120 20.04 -9.65 -4.70
N GLY A 121 19.12 -10.59 -4.79
CA GLY A 121 18.30 -10.82 -5.97
C GLY A 121 16.91 -11.34 -5.64
N PRO A 122 16.14 -11.78 -6.65
CA PRO A 122 14.84 -12.39 -6.44
C PRO A 122 14.89 -13.54 -5.43
N GLY A 123 14.03 -13.49 -4.39
CA GLY A 123 13.98 -14.46 -3.31
C GLY A 123 14.76 -14.09 -2.04
N ASP A 124 15.74 -13.18 -2.12
CA ASP A 124 16.49 -12.73 -0.94
C ASP A 124 15.73 -11.67 -0.14
N LEU A 125 14.85 -10.93 -0.79
CA LEU A 125 13.94 -9.97 -0.19
C LEU A 125 12.52 -10.33 -0.63
N ASP A 126 11.74 -10.83 0.31
CA ASP A 126 10.32 -11.16 0.18
C ASP A 126 9.64 -10.92 1.53
N TRP A 127 9.15 -9.70 1.73
CA TRP A 127 8.55 -9.26 2.99
C TRP A 127 7.11 -8.82 2.80
N VAL A 128 6.35 -8.82 3.90
CA VAL A 128 5.08 -8.13 3.99
C VAL A 128 5.10 -7.24 5.23
N ILE A 129 4.98 -5.93 5.03
CA ILE A 129 4.83 -4.97 6.12
C ILE A 129 3.36 -4.77 6.39
N VAL A 130 2.95 -5.03 7.62
CA VAL A 130 1.61 -4.77 8.14
C VAL A 130 1.67 -3.48 8.96
N ARG A 131 1.05 -2.42 8.43
CA ARG A 131 0.96 -1.10 9.06
C ARG A 131 -0.38 -0.99 9.78
N GLU A 132 -0.35 -0.64 11.06
CA GLU A 132 -1.54 -0.13 11.73
C GLU A 132 -1.96 1.18 11.03
N ASN A 133 -3.22 1.31 10.63
CA ASN A 133 -3.63 2.34 9.67
C ASN A 133 -4.72 3.30 10.22
N SER A 134 -5.06 3.22 11.49
CA SER A 134 -6.15 3.97 12.10
C SER A 134 -5.76 4.84 13.30
N GLU A 135 -4.63 4.56 13.91
CA GLU A 135 -4.16 5.17 15.16
C GLU A 135 -2.73 5.71 15.01
N GLY A 136 -2.04 5.86 16.13
CA GLY A 136 -0.68 6.36 16.19
C GLY A 136 -0.59 7.86 15.94
N GLU A 137 0.44 8.26 15.27
CA GLU A 137 0.75 9.66 14.94
C GLU A 137 -0.21 10.24 13.91
N TYR A 138 -0.85 9.38 13.10
CA TYR A 138 -1.88 9.74 12.12
C TYR A 138 -3.29 9.79 12.72
N ALA A 139 -3.45 9.70 14.03
CA ALA A 139 -4.75 9.84 14.68
C ALA A 139 -5.35 11.26 14.58
N GLY A 140 -4.54 12.26 14.18
CA GLY A 140 -4.99 13.63 13.98
C GLY A 140 -5.32 14.38 15.28
N HIS A 141 -4.69 14.02 16.37
CA HIS A 141 -4.89 14.65 17.68
C HIS A 141 -3.71 15.56 18.03
N GLY A 142 -4.02 16.79 18.35
CA GLY A 142 -3.03 17.78 18.71
C GLY A 142 -3.62 19.17 18.68
N GLY A 143 -2.73 20.16 18.68
CA GLY A 143 -3.15 21.54 18.65
C GLY A 143 -2.01 22.51 18.40
N ARG A 144 -2.38 23.73 18.06
CA ARG A 144 -1.44 24.83 17.84
C ARG A 144 -1.95 26.10 18.47
N ALA A 145 -1.14 26.69 19.35
CA ALA A 145 -1.44 27.92 20.05
C ALA A 145 -0.43 29.02 19.69
N HIS A 146 -0.80 30.28 19.93
CA HIS A 146 0.02 31.48 19.66
C HIS A 146 0.55 31.57 18.21
N ARG A 147 -0.30 31.18 17.22
CA ARG A 147 0.09 31.14 15.80
C ARG A 147 0.63 32.50 15.33
N GLY A 148 1.81 32.46 14.72
CA GLY A 148 2.50 33.65 14.19
C GLY A 148 3.20 34.51 15.22
N LEU A 149 3.26 34.09 16.50
CA LEU A 149 4.01 34.73 17.58
C LEU A 149 5.29 33.96 17.89
N PRO A 150 6.31 34.62 18.52
CA PRO A 150 7.53 33.92 18.95
C PRO A 150 7.28 32.79 19.94
N GLU A 151 6.20 32.83 20.71
CA GLU A 151 5.78 31.85 21.68
C GLU A 151 4.92 30.75 21.07
N GLU A 152 4.86 30.64 19.76
CA GLU A 152 4.07 29.64 19.08
C GLU A 152 4.46 28.21 19.51
N VAL A 153 3.46 27.41 19.86
CA VAL A 153 3.62 26.00 20.22
C VAL A 153 2.68 25.13 19.41
N ALA A 154 3.19 23.99 18.93
CA ALA A 154 2.40 22.93 18.32
C ALA A 154 2.59 21.62 19.09
N THR A 155 1.52 20.85 19.22
CA THR A 155 1.53 19.51 19.81
C THR A 155 0.92 18.51 18.84
N GLU A 156 1.55 17.34 18.73
CA GLU A 156 1.01 16.16 18.08
C GLU A 156 0.91 15.05 19.12
N VAL A 157 -0.22 14.36 19.18
CA VAL A 157 -0.47 13.30 20.14
C VAL A 157 -0.67 11.98 19.42
N ALA A 158 0.26 11.05 19.59
CA ALA A 158 0.10 9.67 19.13
C ALA A 158 -0.86 8.92 20.07
N ILE A 159 -1.89 8.30 19.52
CA ILE A 159 -2.91 7.55 20.25
C ILE A 159 -2.76 6.08 19.96
N PHE A 160 -2.66 5.27 21.00
CA PHE A 160 -2.64 3.81 20.91
C PHE A 160 -3.72 3.25 21.83
N THR A 161 -4.70 2.55 21.26
CA THR A 161 -5.72 1.87 22.05
C THR A 161 -5.43 0.38 22.13
N ARG A 162 -5.80 -0.26 23.25
CA ARG A 162 -5.69 -1.72 23.35
C ARG A 162 -6.45 -2.44 22.24
N VAL A 163 -7.62 -1.92 21.84
CA VAL A 163 -8.43 -2.50 20.77
C VAL A 163 -7.69 -2.41 19.42
N GLY A 164 -7.20 -1.23 19.05
CA GLY A 164 -6.48 -1.00 17.80
C GLY A 164 -5.20 -1.84 17.72
N VAL A 165 -4.39 -1.83 18.79
CA VAL A 165 -3.14 -2.62 18.83
C VAL A 165 -3.44 -4.12 18.77
N THR A 166 -4.43 -4.62 19.52
CA THR A 166 -4.77 -6.05 19.54
C THR A 166 -5.22 -6.53 18.15
N ARG A 167 -6.09 -5.77 17.46
CA ARG A 167 -6.62 -6.18 16.15
C ARG A 167 -5.54 -6.24 15.08
N ILE A 168 -4.62 -5.26 15.05
CA ILE A 168 -3.53 -5.28 14.07
C ILE A 168 -2.50 -6.38 14.38
N MET A 169 -2.20 -6.65 15.66
CA MET A 169 -1.35 -7.77 16.04
C MET A 169 -1.94 -9.11 15.59
N ARG A 170 -3.23 -9.36 15.87
CA ARG A 170 -3.90 -10.59 15.41
C ARG A 170 -3.89 -10.72 13.89
N TYR A 171 -4.09 -9.62 13.18
CA TYR A 171 -4.01 -9.60 11.71
C TYR A 171 -2.59 -10.00 11.24
N ALA A 172 -1.55 -9.40 11.81
CA ALA A 172 -0.17 -9.68 11.45
C ALA A 172 0.25 -11.12 11.77
N PHE A 173 -0.14 -11.64 12.93
CA PHE A 173 0.11 -13.05 13.29
C PHE A 173 -0.61 -14.03 12.35
N ARG A 174 -1.86 -13.78 11.98
CA ARG A 174 -2.58 -14.59 10.99
C ARG A 174 -1.89 -14.56 9.62
N LEU A 175 -1.45 -13.39 9.20
CA LEU A 175 -0.73 -13.26 7.93
C LEU A 175 0.61 -14.01 7.97
N ALA A 176 1.37 -13.88 9.05
CA ALA A 176 2.62 -14.63 9.25
C ALA A 176 2.36 -16.14 9.27
N GLN A 177 1.29 -16.60 9.94
CA GLN A 177 0.90 -18.02 10.00
C GLN A 177 0.59 -18.59 8.61
N ALA A 178 0.02 -17.78 7.71
CA ALA A 178 -0.29 -18.18 6.33
C ALA A 178 0.94 -18.20 5.41
N ARG A 179 2.05 -17.55 5.79
CA ARG A 179 3.29 -17.56 5.00
C ARG A 179 4.15 -18.79 5.34
N PRO A 180 4.93 -19.31 4.37
CA PRO A 180 5.71 -20.54 4.57
C PRO A 180 6.71 -20.49 5.73
N ARG A 181 7.30 -19.33 6.00
CA ARG A 181 8.32 -19.15 7.05
C ARG A 181 7.75 -18.98 8.44
N ARG A 182 6.50 -18.54 8.55
CA ARG A 182 5.80 -18.29 9.81
C ARG A 182 6.62 -17.45 10.79
N LEU A 183 7.23 -16.39 10.26
CA LEU A 183 8.11 -15.50 11.03
C LEU A 183 7.50 -14.10 11.06
N LEU A 184 7.35 -13.52 12.27
CA LEU A 184 6.87 -12.17 12.49
C LEU A 184 7.91 -11.35 13.28
N THR A 185 8.28 -10.19 12.74
CA THR A 185 9.04 -9.17 13.49
C THR A 185 8.13 -8.03 13.92
N VAL A 186 8.00 -7.82 15.22
CA VAL A 186 7.24 -6.72 15.83
C VAL A 186 8.16 -5.52 16.00
N VAL A 187 7.89 -4.44 15.26
CA VAL A 187 8.67 -3.21 15.35
C VAL A 187 8.13 -2.31 16.45
N THR A 188 9.03 -1.77 17.26
CA THR A 188 8.70 -0.96 18.43
C THR A 188 9.70 0.18 18.67
N LYS A 189 9.38 1.09 19.57
CA LYS A 189 10.31 2.09 20.13
C LYS A 189 10.07 2.25 21.63
N SER A 190 9.79 1.16 22.33
CA SER A 190 9.43 1.12 23.76
C SER A 190 10.53 1.62 24.70
N ASN A 191 11.79 1.67 24.24
CA ASN A 191 12.88 2.28 25.00
C ASN A 191 12.80 3.82 25.06
N ALA A 192 11.98 4.46 24.22
CA ALA A 192 11.78 5.90 24.17
C ALA A 192 10.31 6.29 24.43
N GLN A 193 9.37 5.62 23.81
CA GLN A 193 7.93 5.85 23.97
C GLN A 193 7.34 4.89 25.02
N ARG A 194 7.59 5.23 26.26
CA ARG A 194 7.42 4.33 27.42
C ARG A 194 5.97 3.96 27.81
N PHE A 195 4.97 4.55 27.19
CA PHE A 195 3.56 4.23 27.46
C PHE A 195 2.94 3.45 26.29
N GLY A 196 2.71 4.09 25.16
CA GLY A 196 2.06 3.47 24.02
C GLY A 196 2.85 2.27 23.45
N MET A 197 4.17 2.43 23.32
CA MET A 197 4.99 1.34 22.75
C MET A 197 5.29 0.22 23.75
N VAL A 198 5.25 0.48 25.07
CA VAL A 198 5.30 -0.61 26.06
C VAL A 198 4.02 -1.43 26.02
N MET A 199 2.85 -0.78 25.94
CA MET A 199 1.57 -1.46 25.74
C MET A 199 1.54 -2.24 24.41
N TRP A 200 2.15 -1.71 23.36
CA TRP A 200 2.32 -2.40 22.06
C TRP A 200 3.10 -3.70 22.22
N ASP A 201 4.21 -3.68 22.95
CA ASP A 201 5.04 -4.86 23.23
C ASP A 201 4.30 -5.90 24.09
N GLU A 202 3.58 -5.45 25.12
CA GLU A 202 2.78 -6.33 26.00
C GLU A 202 1.69 -7.05 25.20
N ILE A 203 0.93 -6.31 24.37
CA ILE A 203 -0.13 -6.89 23.54
C ILE A 203 0.46 -7.84 22.49
N ALA A 204 1.63 -7.54 21.92
CA ALA A 204 2.29 -8.47 21.00
C ALA A 204 2.58 -9.81 21.68
N ALA A 205 3.07 -9.81 22.91
CA ALA A 205 3.31 -11.01 23.70
C ALA A 205 2.01 -11.75 24.08
N GLU A 206 0.95 -11.01 24.45
CA GLU A 206 -0.37 -11.57 24.74
C GLU A 206 -0.95 -12.29 23.49
N VAL A 207 -0.93 -11.63 22.33
CA VAL A 207 -1.46 -12.18 21.07
C VAL A 207 -0.61 -13.34 20.57
N ALA A 208 0.72 -13.30 20.73
CA ALA A 208 1.60 -14.40 20.34
C ALA A 208 1.20 -15.75 20.97
N ALA A 209 0.63 -15.75 22.19
CA ALA A 209 0.14 -16.95 22.84
C ALA A 209 -1.04 -17.60 22.08
N GLU A 210 -1.77 -16.86 21.25
CA GLU A 210 -2.84 -17.39 20.39
C GLU A 210 -2.28 -18.10 19.13
N PHE A 211 -0.99 -17.91 18.80
CA PHE A 211 -0.32 -18.40 17.58
C PHE A 211 0.98 -19.17 17.86
N PRO A 212 0.92 -20.31 18.55
CA PRO A 212 2.13 -21.03 19.02
C PRO A 212 3.01 -21.58 17.88
N ASP A 213 2.52 -21.62 16.66
CA ASP A 213 3.22 -22.06 15.45
C ASP A 213 3.89 -20.92 14.67
N VAL A 214 3.75 -19.66 15.14
CA VAL A 214 4.44 -18.49 14.57
C VAL A 214 5.66 -18.15 15.42
N THR A 215 6.84 -18.16 14.82
CA THR A 215 8.04 -17.62 15.46
C THR A 215 8.02 -16.11 15.36
N TRP A 216 8.26 -15.42 16.47
CA TRP A 216 8.30 -13.96 16.45
C TRP A 216 9.46 -13.38 17.23
N ASP A 217 9.91 -12.20 16.83
CA ASP A 217 10.87 -11.39 17.55
C ASP A 217 10.41 -9.92 17.64
N LYS A 218 11.02 -9.19 18.56
CA LYS A 218 10.79 -7.76 18.75
C LYS A 218 12.04 -6.97 18.36
N MET A 219 11.87 -5.86 17.63
CA MET A 219 13.00 -5.06 17.19
C MET A 219 12.69 -3.56 17.32
N LEU A 220 13.66 -2.79 17.84
CA LEU A 220 13.57 -1.32 17.83
C LEU A 220 13.64 -0.82 16.38
N VAL A 221 12.87 0.21 16.03
CA VAL A 221 12.71 0.70 14.66
C VAL A 221 14.04 1.10 14.00
N ASP A 222 14.94 1.71 14.74
CA ASP A 222 16.29 2.06 14.30
C ASP A 222 17.16 0.82 13.99
N ALA A 223 17.10 -0.21 14.83
CA ALA A 223 17.76 -1.50 14.57
C ALA A 223 17.09 -2.22 13.39
N MET A 224 15.78 -2.04 13.19
CA MET A 224 15.06 -2.61 12.06
C MET A 224 15.55 -2.05 10.73
N THR A 225 15.79 -0.75 10.60
CA THR A 225 16.36 -0.15 9.37
C THR A 225 17.73 -0.76 9.03
N MET A 226 18.56 -1.00 10.03
CA MET A 226 19.85 -1.69 9.83
C MET A 226 19.65 -3.13 9.36
N ARG A 227 18.72 -3.89 10.00
CA ARG A 227 18.44 -5.29 9.63
C ARG A 227 17.91 -5.42 8.20
N MET A 228 17.07 -4.50 7.76
CA MET A 228 16.55 -4.45 6.39
C MET A 228 17.67 -4.35 5.35
N VAL A 229 18.70 -3.58 5.64
CA VAL A 229 19.87 -3.40 4.75
C VAL A 229 20.88 -4.54 4.87
N LEU A 230 21.23 -4.93 6.10
CA LEU A 230 22.35 -5.83 6.35
C LEU A 230 21.97 -7.33 6.28
N LYS A 231 20.70 -7.66 6.55
CA LYS A 231 20.21 -9.04 6.62
C LYS A 231 18.80 -9.18 6.05
N PRO A 232 18.55 -8.76 4.80
CA PRO A 232 17.20 -8.75 4.21
C PRO A 232 16.53 -10.12 4.26
N ALA A 233 17.26 -11.20 3.95
CA ALA A 233 16.74 -12.57 3.97
C ALA A 233 16.29 -13.07 5.37
N SER A 234 16.62 -12.35 6.46
CA SER A 234 16.17 -12.70 7.80
C SER A 234 14.76 -12.26 8.14
N LEU A 235 14.13 -11.45 7.30
CA LEU A 235 12.80 -10.88 7.49
C LEU A 235 11.74 -11.62 6.67
N ASP A 236 10.48 -11.59 7.15
CA ASP A 236 9.33 -12.21 6.48
C ASP A 236 8.09 -11.33 6.66
N THR A 237 7.31 -11.50 7.73
CA THR A 237 6.22 -10.58 8.07
C THR A 237 6.72 -9.58 9.11
N ILE A 238 6.34 -8.32 8.94
CA ILE A 238 6.75 -7.22 9.80
C ILE A 238 5.49 -6.47 10.21
N VAL A 239 5.29 -6.23 11.51
CA VAL A 239 4.21 -5.35 11.98
C VAL A 239 4.78 -4.12 12.66
N ALA A 240 4.23 -2.95 12.33
CA ALA A 240 4.65 -1.69 12.90
C ALA A 240 3.48 -0.71 13.07
N THR A 241 3.70 0.30 13.93
CA THR A 241 2.76 1.43 14.08
C THR A 241 2.64 2.20 12.77
N ASN A 242 1.66 3.07 12.71
CA ASN A 242 1.35 3.85 11.52
C ASN A 242 2.59 4.57 10.95
N LEU A 243 3.26 5.39 11.75
CA LEU A 243 4.45 6.15 11.31
C LEU A 243 5.67 5.24 11.05
N HIS A 244 5.93 4.29 11.94
CA HIS A 244 7.09 3.41 11.76
C HIS A 244 6.97 2.59 10.48
N ALA A 245 5.80 2.03 10.20
CA ALA A 245 5.57 1.25 8.99
C ALA A 245 5.62 2.11 7.71
N ASP A 246 5.18 3.36 7.77
CA ASP A 246 5.27 4.29 6.66
C ASP A 246 6.73 4.48 6.22
N ILE A 247 7.59 4.83 7.17
CA ILE A 247 9.02 5.01 6.93
C ILE A 247 9.70 3.72 6.45
N LEU A 248 9.40 2.59 7.11
CA LEU A 248 10.02 1.30 6.80
C LEU A 248 9.59 0.76 5.42
N SER A 249 8.37 1.04 4.98
CA SER A 249 7.89 0.55 3.69
C SER A 249 8.49 1.32 2.51
N ASP A 250 8.78 2.61 2.67
CA ASP A 250 9.51 3.37 1.66
C ASP A 250 10.95 2.90 1.53
N LEU A 251 11.60 2.62 2.67
CA LEU A 251 12.91 1.97 2.68
C LEU A 251 12.83 0.59 1.99
N ALA A 252 11.82 -0.22 2.30
CA ALA A 252 11.64 -1.54 1.68
C ALA A 252 11.49 -1.45 0.16
N ALA A 253 10.66 -0.52 -0.32
CA ALA A 253 10.47 -0.30 -1.74
C ALA A 253 11.77 0.15 -2.45
N ALA A 254 12.53 1.06 -1.83
CA ALA A 254 13.84 1.46 -2.33
C ALA A 254 14.81 0.28 -2.41
N LEU A 255 14.83 -0.58 -1.39
CA LEU A 255 15.66 -1.79 -1.34
C LEU A 255 15.23 -2.85 -2.36
N ALA A 256 13.96 -2.87 -2.79
CA ALA A 256 13.45 -3.72 -3.85
C ALA A 256 13.66 -3.15 -5.27
N GLY A 257 14.15 -1.91 -5.37
CA GLY A 257 14.54 -1.27 -6.63
C GLY A 257 13.86 0.06 -6.91
N SER A 258 12.56 0.22 -6.62
CA SER A 258 11.81 1.48 -6.86
C SER A 258 10.51 1.52 -6.07
N LEU A 259 10.06 2.71 -5.69
CA LEU A 259 8.68 2.95 -5.23
C LEU A 259 7.64 2.61 -6.30
N GLY A 260 8.01 2.70 -7.59
CA GLY A 260 7.15 2.39 -8.71
C GLY A 260 6.77 0.91 -8.86
N VAL A 261 7.34 0.02 -8.02
CA VAL A 261 6.96 -1.42 -8.00
C VAL A 261 6.21 -1.84 -6.74
N ALA A 262 6.04 -0.96 -5.77
CA ALA A 262 5.49 -1.29 -4.45
C ALA A 262 3.97 -1.00 -4.35
N PRO A 263 3.15 -2.01 -4.09
CA PRO A 263 1.71 -1.86 -3.90
C PRO A 263 1.36 -1.64 -2.43
N THR A 264 0.12 -1.23 -2.18
CA THR A 264 -0.47 -1.25 -0.84
C THR A 264 -1.95 -1.56 -0.87
N ALA A 265 -2.44 -2.24 0.16
CA ALA A 265 -3.85 -2.48 0.40
C ALA A 265 -4.24 -1.90 1.76
N ASN A 266 -5.24 -1.02 1.78
CA ASN A 266 -5.89 -0.53 2.99
C ASN A 266 -7.15 -1.39 3.20
N VAL A 267 -7.12 -2.26 4.20
CA VAL A 267 -8.11 -3.33 4.34
C VAL A 267 -8.97 -3.13 5.58
N ASP A 268 -10.28 -3.26 5.42
CA ASP A 268 -11.19 -3.66 6.50
C ASP A 268 -11.24 -5.19 6.53
N PRO A 269 -10.50 -5.85 7.44
CA PRO A 269 -10.43 -7.32 7.48
C PRO A 269 -11.76 -8.00 7.77
N GLU A 270 -12.69 -7.31 8.40
CA GLU A 270 -14.05 -7.78 8.67
C GLU A 270 -14.99 -7.61 7.48
N ARG A 271 -14.55 -6.94 6.39
CA ARG A 271 -15.31 -6.73 5.16
C ARG A 271 -16.68 -6.07 5.35
N ARG A 272 -16.79 -5.16 6.32
CA ARG A 272 -18.01 -4.37 6.55
C ARG A 272 -18.14 -3.22 5.56
N TYR A 273 -17.00 -2.77 5.04
CA TYR A 273 -16.85 -1.66 4.10
C TYR A 273 -15.86 -2.01 2.99
N PRO A 274 -15.90 -1.29 1.85
CA PRO A 274 -14.94 -1.50 0.79
C PRO A 274 -13.51 -1.22 1.27
N SER A 275 -12.58 -2.09 0.88
CA SER A 275 -11.14 -1.88 1.05
C SER A 275 -10.58 -1.06 -0.10
N MET A 276 -9.48 -0.33 0.13
CA MET A 276 -8.86 0.54 -0.86
C MET A 276 -7.46 0.03 -1.23
N PHE A 277 -7.21 -0.05 -2.52
CA PHE A 277 -5.99 -0.58 -3.12
C PHE A 277 -5.31 0.53 -3.92
N GLU A 278 -4.05 0.84 -3.59
CA GLU A 278 -3.30 1.95 -4.16
C GLU A 278 -1.81 1.60 -4.31
N PRO A 279 -1.08 2.13 -5.31
CA PRO A 279 0.37 2.07 -5.29
C PRO A 279 0.93 2.91 -4.13
N ILE A 280 2.14 2.57 -3.66
CA ILE A 280 2.75 3.28 -2.53
C ILE A 280 3.30 4.65 -2.92
N HIS A 281 3.66 4.82 -4.20
CA HIS A 281 4.24 6.07 -4.72
C HIS A 281 3.24 7.24 -4.63
N GLY A 282 3.78 8.46 -4.51
CA GLY A 282 2.98 9.69 -4.54
C GLY A 282 2.59 10.10 -5.97
N SER A 283 2.14 11.34 -6.08
CA SER A 283 1.63 11.95 -7.33
C SER A 283 2.71 12.26 -8.39
N ALA A 284 3.98 12.32 -8.02
CA ALA A 284 5.14 12.52 -8.90
C ALA A 284 4.88 13.53 -10.05
N PHE A 285 4.50 14.76 -9.70
CA PHE A 285 4.13 15.82 -10.66
C PHE A 285 5.24 16.18 -11.66
N ASP A 286 6.48 15.92 -11.30
CA ASP A 286 7.65 16.13 -12.17
C ASP A 286 7.62 15.28 -13.44
N ILE A 287 6.96 14.12 -13.39
CA ILE A 287 6.81 13.21 -14.54
C ILE A 287 5.36 13.06 -15.03
N ALA A 288 4.40 13.71 -14.38
CA ALA A 288 2.98 13.60 -14.76
C ALA A 288 2.74 14.01 -16.22
N GLY A 289 1.97 13.20 -16.95
CA GLY A 289 1.64 13.42 -18.36
C GLY A 289 2.78 13.16 -19.35
N LYS A 290 3.95 12.68 -18.90
CA LYS A 290 5.08 12.34 -19.79
C LYS A 290 5.02 10.91 -20.34
N GLY A 291 4.09 10.09 -19.90
CA GLY A 291 3.94 8.70 -20.33
C GLY A 291 5.11 7.79 -19.92
N ILE A 292 5.78 8.12 -18.82
CA ILE A 292 6.95 7.37 -18.30
C ILE A 292 6.80 6.88 -16.88
N ALA A 293 5.62 7.07 -16.27
CA ALA A 293 5.33 6.54 -14.94
C ALA A 293 5.35 5.01 -14.96
N ASN A 294 5.93 4.40 -13.92
CA ASN A 294 5.99 2.96 -13.79
C ASN A 294 4.62 2.38 -13.37
N PRO A 295 3.95 1.54 -14.18
CA PRO A 295 2.64 1.00 -13.84
C PRO A 295 2.69 -0.28 -12.99
N VAL A 296 3.89 -0.82 -12.72
CA VAL A 296 4.06 -2.12 -12.03
C VAL A 296 3.43 -2.12 -10.65
N ALA A 297 3.64 -1.07 -9.85
CA ALA A 297 2.99 -0.94 -8.54
C ALA A 297 1.45 -1.04 -8.65
N THR A 298 0.87 -0.39 -9.66
CA THR A 298 -0.58 -0.38 -9.90
C THR A 298 -1.09 -1.74 -10.34
N PHE A 299 -0.34 -2.49 -11.16
CA PHE A 299 -0.68 -3.87 -11.50
C PHE A 299 -0.63 -4.79 -10.27
N TRP A 300 0.40 -4.67 -9.44
CA TRP A 300 0.50 -5.46 -8.22
C TRP A 300 -0.57 -5.05 -7.20
N THR A 301 -0.94 -3.79 -7.15
CA THR A 301 -2.11 -3.31 -6.40
C THR A 301 -3.41 -3.98 -6.87
N ALA A 302 -3.58 -4.15 -8.19
CA ALA A 302 -4.71 -4.89 -8.75
C ALA A 302 -4.67 -6.38 -8.38
N VAL A 303 -3.48 -6.98 -8.26
CA VAL A 303 -3.32 -8.35 -7.71
C VAL A 303 -3.88 -8.44 -6.29
N GLN A 304 -3.50 -7.52 -5.39
CA GLN A 304 -4.04 -7.49 -4.03
C GLN A 304 -5.57 -7.30 -3.99
N MET A 305 -6.10 -6.44 -4.87
CA MET A 305 -7.55 -6.24 -5.00
C MET A 305 -8.26 -7.53 -5.43
N LEU A 306 -7.74 -8.22 -6.44
CA LEU A 306 -8.30 -9.49 -6.91
C LEU A 306 -8.23 -10.59 -5.84
N GLU A 307 -7.13 -10.71 -5.11
CA GLU A 307 -7.02 -11.61 -3.96
C GLU A 307 -8.09 -11.31 -2.90
N HIS A 308 -8.28 -10.03 -2.59
CA HIS A 308 -9.31 -9.60 -1.65
C HIS A 308 -10.72 -9.93 -2.15
N LEU A 309 -11.00 -9.81 -3.43
CA LEU A 309 -12.28 -10.17 -4.04
C LEU A 309 -12.48 -11.69 -4.17
N GLY A 310 -11.46 -12.50 -3.86
CA GLY A 310 -11.52 -13.96 -3.96
C GLY A 310 -11.14 -14.53 -5.33
N GLU A 311 -10.60 -13.70 -6.22
CA GLU A 311 -10.16 -14.06 -7.56
C GLU A 311 -8.68 -14.49 -7.59
N ALA A 312 -8.30 -15.42 -6.70
CA ALA A 312 -6.90 -15.82 -6.48
C ALA A 312 -6.19 -16.34 -7.76
N ALA A 313 -6.91 -17.08 -8.62
CA ALA A 313 -6.33 -17.57 -9.88
C ALA A 313 -6.03 -16.43 -10.86
N ALA A 314 -6.94 -15.46 -10.98
CA ALA A 314 -6.75 -14.27 -11.81
C ALA A 314 -5.62 -13.38 -11.24
N ALA A 315 -5.56 -13.19 -9.93
CA ALA A 315 -4.49 -12.48 -9.23
C ALA A 315 -3.12 -13.10 -9.52
N ALA A 316 -2.99 -14.42 -9.36
CA ALA A 316 -1.76 -15.14 -9.63
C ALA A 316 -1.33 -15.04 -11.11
N ARG A 317 -2.28 -15.09 -12.05
CA ARG A 317 -2.02 -14.89 -13.48
C ARG A 317 -1.46 -13.51 -13.76
N LEU A 318 -2.09 -12.46 -13.23
CA LEU A 318 -1.61 -11.08 -13.39
C LEU A 318 -0.20 -10.91 -12.82
N MET A 319 0.06 -11.46 -11.62
CA MET A 319 1.38 -11.37 -11.02
C MET A 319 2.46 -12.08 -11.86
N ARG A 320 2.17 -13.29 -12.37
CA ARG A 320 3.09 -13.98 -13.29
C ARG A 320 3.35 -13.19 -14.59
N ALA A 321 2.33 -12.51 -15.12
CA ALA A 321 2.50 -11.65 -16.28
C ALA A 321 3.42 -10.46 -16.00
N VAL A 322 3.27 -9.81 -14.83
CA VAL A 322 4.16 -8.73 -14.38
C VAL A 322 5.60 -9.23 -14.25
N GLU A 323 5.81 -10.35 -13.54
CA GLU A 323 7.14 -10.95 -13.36
C GLU A 323 7.80 -11.36 -14.69
N LYS A 324 7.01 -11.90 -15.62
CA LYS A 324 7.48 -12.23 -16.97
C LYS A 324 7.96 -10.99 -17.72
N VAL A 325 7.22 -9.89 -17.65
CA VAL A 325 7.59 -8.64 -18.35
C VAL A 325 8.81 -7.99 -17.73
N THR A 326 8.88 -7.87 -16.40
CA THR A 326 10.07 -7.31 -15.74
C THR A 326 11.32 -8.15 -16.03
N ALA A 327 11.21 -9.48 -16.10
CA ALA A 327 12.30 -10.39 -16.43
C ALA A 327 12.89 -10.16 -17.84
N THR A 328 12.11 -9.59 -18.78
CA THR A 328 12.64 -9.26 -20.12
C THR A 328 13.54 -8.02 -20.15
N GLY A 329 13.59 -7.25 -19.03
CA GLY A 329 14.29 -5.97 -18.99
C GLY A 329 13.51 -4.80 -19.61
N LEU A 330 12.22 -4.97 -19.91
CA LEU A 330 11.34 -3.87 -20.34
C LEU A 330 10.95 -3.02 -19.12
N LEU A 331 11.82 -2.09 -18.76
CA LEU A 331 11.76 -1.29 -17.53
C LEU A 331 11.60 0.20 -17.83
N THR A 332 10.88 0.88 -16.97
CA THR A 332 10.70 2.36 -16.99
C THR A 332 11.93 3.10 -16.43
N PRO A 333 12.04 4.43 -16.61
CA PRO A 333 13.21 5.20 -16.21
C PRO A 333 13.59 5.12 -14.74
N ASP A 334 12.63 4.98 -13.83
CA ASP A 334 12.86 4.80 -12.38
C ASP A 334 13.62 3.52 -12.03
N LEU A 335 13.57 2.53 -12.93
CA LEU A 335 14.32 1.26 -12.84
C LEU A 335 15.54 1.24 -13.80
N GLY A 336 15.95 2.39 -14.33
CA GLY A 336 17.10 2.52 -15.25
C GLY A 336 16.81 2.10 -16.69
N GLY A 337 15.54 1.83 -17.05
CA GLY A 337 15.11 1.52 -18.40
C GLY A 337 14.71 2.75 -19.21
N THR A 338 14.09 2.53 -20.36
CA THR A 338 13.61 3.59 -21.27
C THR A 338 12.18 3.35 -21.75
N ALA A 339 11.52 2.33 -21.21
CA ALA A 339 10.15 1.98 -21.62
C ALA A 339 9.15 3.04 -21.13
N THR A 340 8.13 3.28 -21.93
CA THR A 340 6.98 4.10 -21.55
C THR A 340 5.99 3.30 -20.71
N THR A 341 5.12 4.00 -19.96
CA THR A 341 3.98 3.40 -19.25
C THR A 341 3.16 2.49 -20.17
N GLN A 342 2.86 2.96 -21.39
CA GLN A 342 2.07 2.20 -22.37
C GLN A 342 2.78 0.95 -22.86
N GLN A 343 4.08 1.01 -23.15
CA GLN A 343 4.84 -0.17 -23.60
C GLN A 343 4.85 -1.28 -22.55
N VAL A 344 5.05 -0.92 -21.26
CA VAL A 344 4.99 -1.90 -20.16
C VAL A 344 3.57 -2.47 -20.04
N THR A 345 2.54 -1.62 -20.15
CA THR A 345 1.13 -2.02 -20.07
C THR A 345 0.76 -3.00 -21.19
N ASP A 346 1.14 -2.70 -22.43
CA ASP A 346 0.84 -3.58 -23.58
C ASP A 346 1.55 -4.93 -23.45
N ALA A 347 2.79 -4.93 -22.97
CA ALA A 347 3.54 -6.17 -22.72
C ALA A 347 2.87 -7.02 -21.62
N VAL A 348 2.39 -6.41 -20.51
CA VAL A 348 1.67 -7.13 -19.45
C VAL A 348 0.35 -7.68 -20.00
N CYS A 349 -0.41 -6.90 -20.77
CA CYS A 349 -1.65 -7.38 -21.41
C CYS A 349 -1.39 -8.59 -22.33
N THR A 350 -0.31 -8.55 -23.10
CA THR A 350 0.10 -9.68 -23.96
C THR A 350 0.47 -10.90 -23.11
N ALA A 351 1.28 -10.71 -22.07
CA ALA A 351 1.71 -11.77 -21.19
C ALA A 351 0.54 -12.46 -20.43
N ILE A 352 -0.52 -11.71 -20.09
CA ILE A 352 -1.76 -12.27 -19.49
C ILE A 352 -2.40 -13.32 -20.43
N HIS A 353 -2.42 -13.08 -21.72
CA HIS A 353 -2.98 -14.03 -22.70
C HIS A 353 -2.09 -15.26 -22.91
N GLU A 354 -0.78 -15.10 -22.87
CA GLU A 354 0.21 -16.16 -23.11
C GLU A 354 0.47 -17.05 -21.89
N THR A 355 0.22 -16.55 -20.68
CA THR A 355 0.46 -17.31 -19.45
C THR A 355 -0.57 -18.43 -19.32
N ASN A 356 -0.10 -19.68 -19.27
CA ASN A 356 -0.94 -20.86 -18.99
C ASN A 356 -1.26 -20.93 -17.49
N ASP A 357 -2.35 -21.63 -17.15
CA ASP A 357 -2.79 -21.86 -15.77
C ASP A 357 -1.80 -22.73 -15.00
#